data_1731d7c0acd7c7778e20b683621f9854
#
_entry.id   1731d7c0acd7c7778e20b683621f9854
#
_cell.length_a   1.000
_cell.length_b   1.000
_cell.length_c   1.000
_cell.angle_alpha   90.00
_cell.angle_beta   90.00
_cell.angle_gamma   90.00
#
_symmetry.space_group_name_H-M   'P 1'
#
loop_
_entity.id
_entity.type
_entity.pdbx_description
1 polymer ?
#
loop_
_entity_poly.entity_id
_entity_poly.type
_entity_poly.pdbx_seq_one_letter_code
_entity_poly.pdbx_strand_id
1 'polypeptide(L)'
;MVKYERELFNLIKNRIADDLKVSEHKMSKYDCYSLVHNSDIELKCRNIHYDDLLIEKAKYNALIERAAMFGTFPVYINSTPNGVWSFRLSELLEPKWEERRMPKTTHFTNNNMIVKMVGYYNISLGRDITELLGLSK
;
A
#
# COMPACT_ATOMS: atom_id res chain seq x y z
N MET A 1 11.43 4.08 -12.51
CA MET A 1 10.44 3.24 -11.81
C MET A 1 10.82 3.07 -10.35
N VAL A 2 9.87 3.28 -9.45
CA VAL A 2 10.10 3.04 -8.02
C VAL A 2 10.08 1.53 -7.76
N LYS A 3 11.16 0.99 -7.21
CA LYS A 3 11.30 -0.46 -6.99
C LYS A 3 11.10 -0.89 -5.54
N TYR A 4 11.34 0.03 -4.60
CA TYR A 4 11.36 -0.31 -3.19
C TYR A 4 10.46 0.64 -2.40
N GLU A 5 9.81 0.11 -1.37
CA GLU A 5 8.94 0.89 -0.48
C GLU A 5 9.67 2.06 0.17
N ARG A 6 10.95 1.91 0.47
CA ARG A 6 11.77 3.00 1.02
C ARG A 6 11.89 4.18 0.05
N GLU A 7 12.10 3.90 -1.24
CA GLU A 7 12.11 4.95 -2.28
C GLU A 7 10.75 5.64 -2.36
N LEU A 8 9.68 4.84 -2.36
CA LEU A 8 8.32 5.35 -2.42
C LEU A 8 8.01 6.23 -1.21
N PHE A 9 8.41 5.79 -0.02
CA PHE A 9 8.29 6.58 1.21
C PHE A 9 8.97 7.94 1.05
N ASN A 10 10.22 7.96 0.59
CA ASN A 10 10.98 9.19 0.43
C ASN A 10 10.36 10.15 -0.60
N LEU A 11 9.83 9.60 -1.68
CA LEU A 11 9.13 10.42 -2.69
C LEU A 11 7.86 11.05 -2.12
N ILE A 12 7.06 10.29 -1.40
CA ILE A 12 5.85 10.80 -0.78
C ILE A 12 6.19 11.88 0.26
N LYS A 13 7.21 11.62 1.08
CA LYS A 13 7.67 12.59 2.08
C LYS A 13 8.14 13.89 1.43
N ASN A 14 8.88 13.80 0.35
CA ASN A 14 9.44 14.98 -0.31
C ASN A 14 8.42 15.76 -1.15
N ARG A 15 7.40 15.09 -1.67
CA ARG A 15 6.50 15.67 -2.68
C ARG A 15 5.08 15.92 -2.18
N ILE A 16 4.61 15.18 -1.18
CA ILE A 16 3.21 15.23 -0.76
C ILE A 16 3.08 15.55 0.74
N ALA A 17 3.78 14.80 1.58
CA ALA A 17 3.60 14.85 3.04
C ALA A 17 4.95 14.93 3.73
N ASP A 18 5.43 16.14 3.99
CA ASP A 18 6.75 16.36 4.61
C ASP A 18 6.82 15.87 6.06
N ASP A 19 5.68 15.67 6.70
CA ASP A 19 5.58 15.11 8.05
C ASP A 19 5.51 13.59 8.09
N LEU A 20 5.63 12.90 6.94
CA LEU A 20 5.49 11.45 6.86
C LEU A 20 6.50 10.75 7.76
N LYS A 21 6.01 9.80 8.58
CA LYS A 21 6.83 9.02 9.50
C LYS A 21 6.53 7.54 9.36
N VAL A 22 7.57 6.73 9.52
CA VAL A 22 7.43 5.28 9.57
C VAL A 22 6.71 4.91 10.87
N SER A 23 5.72 4.01 10.74
CA SER A 23 5.01 3.51 11.92
C SER A 23 5.94 2.63 12.76
N GLU A 24 5.87 2.78 14.08
CA GLU A 24 6.63 1.94 15.01
C GLU A 24 6.03 0.53 15.14
N HIS A 25 4.88 0.31 14.53
CA HIS A 25 4.21 -0.97 14.59
C HIS A 25 4.95 -2.01 13.74
N LYS A 26 5.24 -3.17 14.34
CA LYS A 26 6.15 -4.19 13.77
C LYS A 26 5.58 -5.02 12.61
N MET A 27 4.35 -4.77 12.17
CA MET A 27 3.68 -5.61 11.17
C MET A 27 4.16 -5.38 9.75
N SER A 28 4.76 -4.24 9.44
CA SER A 28 5.32 -3.94 8.13
C SER A 28 6.43 -2.91 8.28
N LYS A 29 7.50 -3.11 7.50
CA LYS A 29 8.64 -2.19 7.48
C LYS A 29 8.28 -0.78 6.99
N TYR A 30 7.22 -0.64 6.19
CA TYR A 30 6.89 0.59 5.48
C TYR A 30 5.45 1.02 5.65
N ASP A 31 4.85 0.60 6.76
CA ASP A 31 3.65 1.27 7.23
C ASP A 31 4.07 2.65 7.73
N CYS A 32 3.35 3.67 7.34
CA CYS A 32 3.69 5.04 7.70
C CYS A 32 2.42 5.84 7.97
N TYR A 33 2.60 7.04 8.48
CA TYR A 33 1.46 7.90 8.79
C TYR A 33 1.83 9.37 8.57
N SER A 34 0.81 10.17 8.31
CA SER A 34 0.90 11.62 8.23
C SER A 34 -0.20 12.23 9.08
N LEU A 35 0.18 13.01 10.09
CA LEU A 35 -0.79 13.73 10.93
C LEU A 35 -1.43 14.87 10.14
N VAL A 36 -0.67 15.56 9.31
CA VAL A 36 -1.17 16.66 8.47
C VAL A 36 -2.27 16.17 7.53
N HIS A 37 -2.09 15.00 6.94
CA HIS A 37 -3.07 14.39 6.04
C HIS A 37 -4.04 13.46 6.74
N ASN A 38 -3.91 13.32 8.06
CA ASN A 38 -4.75 12.44 8.88
C ASN A 38 -4.87 11.04 8.30
N SER A 39 -3.74 10.45 7.90
CA SER A 39 -3.71 9.18 7.18
C SER A 39 -2.75 8.18 7.81
N ASP A 40 -3.21 6.93 7.88
CA ASP A 40 -2.38 5.76 8.07
C ASP A 40 -2.23 5.06 6.73
N ILE A 41 -1.00 4.74 6.36
CA ILE A 41 -0.65 4.38 4.99
C ILE A 41 0.12 3.06 4.96
N GLU A 42 -0.30 2.15 4.09
CA GLU A 42 0.46 0.95 3.72
C GLU A 42 1.07 1.19 2.34
N LEU A 43 2.39 1.01 2.24
CA LEU A 43 3.11 1.14 0.97
C LEU A 43 3.42 -0.24 0.38
N LYS A 44 3.23 -0.38 -0.93
CA LYS A 44 3.58 -1.61 -1.64
C LYS A 44 4.17 -1.27 -2.99
N CYS A 45 5.28 -1.94 -3.33
CA CYS A 45 5.89 -1.86 -4.66
C CYS A 45 5.77 -3.21 -5.36
N ARG A 46 5.34 -3.18 -6.60
CA ARG A 46 5.18 -4.38 -7.45
C ARG A 46 6.14 -4.29 -8.62
N ASN A 47 6.74 -5.41 -8.98
CA ASN A 47 7.66 -5.49 -10.12
C ASN A 47 6.94 -5.69 -11.45
N ILE A 48 5.68 -6.13 -11.40
CA ILE A 48 4.84 -6.37 -12.57
C ILE A 48 3.57 -5.55 -12.40
N HIS A 49 3.14 -4.91 -13.48
CA HIS A 49 1.88 -4.16 -13.47
C HIS A 49 0.70 -5.09 -13.74
N TYR A 50 -0.32 -4.97 -12.89
CA TYR A 50 -1.66 -5.51 -13.12
C TYR A 50 -2.66 -4.39 -12.86
N ASP A 51 -3.72 -4.35 -13.65
CA ASP A 51 -4.78 -3.35 -13.45
C ASP A 51 -5.57 -3.59 -12.16
N ASP A 52 -5.62 -4.83 -11.71
CA ASP A 52 -6.19 -5.19 -10.40
C ASP A 52 -5.06 -5.43 -9.41
N LEU A 53 -4.94 -4.53 -8.45
CA LEU A 53 -3.84 -4.54 -7.48
C LEU A 53 -4.24 -5.33 -6.25
N LEU A 54 -3.41 -6.30 -5.91
CA LEU A 54 -3.65 -7.22 -4.82
C LEU A 54 -3.40 -6.58 -3.45
N ILE A 55 -4.30 -6.84 -2.50
CA ILE A 55 -4.07 -6.56 -1.08
C ILE A 55 -4.37 -7.80 -0.26
N GLU A 56 -3.48 -8.13 0.67
CA GLU A 56 -3.69 -9.23 1.60
C GLU A 56 -4.70 -8.82 2.67
N LYS A 57 -5.63 -9.71 2.99
CA LYS A 57 -6.68 -9.43 3.99
C LYS A 57 -6.10 -9.05 5.35
N ALA A 58 -5.02 -9.71 5.77
CA ALA A 58 -4.35 -9.40 7.03
C ALA A 58 -3.85 -7.95 7.06
N LYS A 59 -3.29 -7.46 5.94
CA LYS A 59 -2.83 -6.08 5.82
C LYS A 59 -3.99 -5.09 5.81
N TYR A 60 -5.04 -5.42 5.07
CA TYR A 60 -6.27 -4.64 5.03
C TYR A 60 -6.86 -4.47 6.44
N ASN A 61 -7.05 -5.58 7.15
CA ASN A 61 -7.63 -5.55 8.48
C ASN A 61 -6.77 -4.75 9.46
N ALA A 62 -5.46 -4.92 9.44
CA ALA A 62 -4.54 -4.19 10.30
C ALA A 62 -4.58 -2.68 10.04
N LEU A 63 -4.65 -2.29 8.77
CA LEU A 63 -4.71 -0.88 8.38
C LEU A 63 -6.04 -0.23 8.80
N ILE A 64 -7.17 -0.91 8.55
CA ILE A 64 -8.50 -0.44 8.94
C ILE A 64 -8.59 -0.30 10.46
N GLU A 65 -8.10 -1.30 11.20
CA GLU A 65 -8.13 -1.31 12.65
C GLU A 65 -7.29 -0.18 13.24
N ARG A 66 -6.08 0.02 12.73
CA ARG A 66 -5.19 1.09 13.19
C ARG A 66 -5.79 2.47 12.90
N ALA A 67 -6.35 2.66 11.70
CA ALA A 67 -6.99 3.91 11.34
C ALA A 67 -8.21 4.20 12.23
N ALA A 68 -9.02 3.19 12.53
CA ALA A 68 -10.15 3.34 13.44
C ALA A 68 -9.70 3.73 14.85
N MET A 69 -8.60 3.14 15.33
CA MET A 69 -8.05 3.44 16.66
C MET A 69 -7.60 4.88 16.78
N PHE A 70 -6.99 5.45 15.74
CA PHE A 70 -6.44 6.80 15.75
C PHE A 70 -7.35 7.85 15.09
N GLY A 71 -8.50 7.44 14.57
CA GLY A 71 -9.41 8.35 13.88
C GLY A 71 -8.82 8.89 12.56
N THR A 72 -8.02 8.10 11.88
CA THR A 72 -7.36 8.49 10.63
C THR A 72 -8.01 7.83 9.42
N PHE A 73 -7.57 8.24 8.22
CA PHE A 73 -8.00 7.60 6.98
C PHE A 73 -7.02 6.47 6.61
N PRO A 74 -7.52 5.24 6.38
CA PRO A 74 -6.69 4.15 5.90
C PRO A 74 -6.41 4.33 4.40
N VAL A 75 -5.14 4.38 4.03
CA VAL A 75 -4.70 4.61 2.65
C VAL A 75 -3.74 3.51 2.22
N TYR A 76 -3.99 2.93 1.05
CA TYR A 76 -3.12 1.94 0.43
C TYR A 76 -2.48 2.57 -0.80
N ILE A 77 -1.15 2.70 -0.81
CA ILE A 77 -0.41 3.24 -1.94
C ILE A 77 0.42 2.14 -2.58
N ASN A 78 0.18 1.92 -3.87
CA ASN A 78 0.78 0.82 -4.62
C ASN A 78 1.52 1.37 -5.83
N SER A 79 2.81 1.03 -5.94
CA SER A 79 3.66 1.39 -7.08
C SER A 79 3.85 0.19 -7.98
N THR A 80 3.71 0.40 -9.28
CA THR A 80 4.00 -0.59 -10.33
C THR A 80 4.89 0.03 -11.39
N PRO A 81 5.38 -0.75 -12.36
CA PRO A 81 6.11 -0.18 -13.49
C PRO A 81 5.34 0.89 -14.28
N ASN A 82 4.01 0.91 -14.18
CA ASN A 82 3.17 1.83 -14.95
C ASN A 82 2.76 3.09 -14.18
N GLY A 83 3.04 3.16 -12.89
CA GLY A 83 2.69 4.35 -12.11
C GLY A 83 2.46 4.05 -10.64
N VAL A 84 1.93 5.04 -9.94
CA VAL A 84 1.63 4.94 -8.50
C VAL A 84 0.18 5.34 -8.26
N TRP A 85 -0.56 4.49 -7.54
CA TRP A 85 -1.97 4.71 -7.23
C TRP A 85 -2.20 4.71 -5.73
N SER A 86 -3.02 5.66 -5.28
CA SER A 86 -3.44 5.80 -3.90
C SER A 86 -4.90 5.42 -3.76
N PHE A 87 -5.21 4.53 -2.83
CA PHE A 87 -6.57 4.06 -2.55
C PHE A 87 -6.95 4.47 -1.15
N ARG A 88 -8.01 5.28 -1.02
CA ARG A 88 -8.59 5.62 0.28
C ARG A 88 -9.62 4.57 0.64
N LEU A 89 -9.24 3.63 1.49
CA LEU A 89 -10.01 2.41 1.72
C LEU A 89 -11.39 2.66 2.34
N SER A 90 -11.54 3.74 3.13
CA SER A 90 -12.82 4.09 3.73
C SER A 90 -13.88 4.54 2.71
N GLU A 91 -13.45 4.92 1.51
CA GLU A 91 -14.35 5.35 0.42
C GLU A 91 -14.66 4.23 -0.55
N LEU A 92 -14.09 3.05 -0.34
CA LEU A 92 -14.22 1.89 -1.23
C LEU A 92 -14.89 0.74 -0.51
N LEU A 93 -15.60 -0.10 -1.28
CA LEU A 93 -16.15 -1.34 -0.74
C LEU A 93 -15.01 -2.27 -0.35
N GLU A 94 -15.23 -3.05 0.71
CA GLU A 94 -14.29 -4.11 1.07
C GLU A 94 -14.19 -5.10 -0.10
N PRO A 95 -12.97 -5.52 -0.48
CA PRO A 95 -12.81 -6.48 -1.58
C PRO A 95 -13.48 -7.81 -1.27
N LYS A 96 -13.82 -8.56 -2.32
CA LYS A 96 -14.17 -9.96 -2.16
C LYS A 96 -12.89 -10.74 -1.88
N TRP A 97 -12.86 -11.44 -0.77
CA TRP A 97 -11.68 -12.19 -0.35
C TRP A 97 -11.68 -13.58 -0.99
N GLU A 98 -10.54 -13.99 -1.50
CA GLU A 98 -10.33 -15.32 -2.05
C GLU A 98 -9.02 -15.90 -1.55
N GLU A 99 -8.93 -17.22 -1.51
CA GLU A 99 -7.70 -17.90 -1.17
C GLU A 99 -6.73 -17.87 -2.34
N ARG A 100 -5.47 -17.61 -2.05
CA ARG A 100 -4.40 -17.67 -3.04
C ARG A 100 -3.15 -18.23 -2.42
N ARG A 101 -2.49 -19.14 -3.13
CA ARG A 101 -1.19 -19.66 -2.71
C ARG A 101 -0.12 -18.64 -3.07
N MET A 102 0.62 -18.20 -2.06
CA MET A 102 1.62 -17.14 -2.20
C MET A 102 2.84 -17.45 -1.35
N PRO A 103 4.00 -16.83 -1.66
CA PRO A 103 5.15 -16.89 -0.76
C PRO A 103 4.78 -16.36 0.62
N LYS A 104 5.29 -17.00 1.66
CA LYS A 104 5.07 -16.58 3.05
C LYS A 104 5.54 -15.14 3.27
N THR A 105 6.66 -14.79 2.66
CA THR A 105 7.20 -13.42 2.64
C THR A 105 7.60 -13.06 1.22
N THR A 106 7.77 -11.77 0.95
CA THR A 106 8.28 -11.29 -0.33
C THR A 106 9.82 -11.40 -0.44
N HIS A 107 10.46 -12.01 0.54
CA HIS A 107 11.91 -12.18 0.56
C HIS A 107 12.33 -13.25 -0.46
N PHE A 108 13.32 -12.92 -1.29
CA PHE A 108 13.75 -13.79 -2.40
C PHE A 108 14.26 -15.16 -1.96
N THR A 109 14.79 -15.27 -0.75
CA THR A 109 15.33 -16.53 -0.22
C THR A 109 14.27 -17.42 0.42
N ASN A 110 13.06 -16.94 0.60
CA ASN A 110 12.00 -17.72 1.21
C ASN A 110 11.09 -18.32 0.13
N ASN A 111 11.28 -19.62 -0.09
CA ASN A 111 10.50 -20.39 -1.09
C ASN A 111 9.25 -21.03 -0.49
N ASN A 112 8.97 -20.81 0.79
CA ASN A 112 7.80 -21.40 1.43
C ASN A 112 6.53 -20.74 0.91
N MET A 113 5.59 -21.57 0.47
CA MET A 113 4.28 -21.13 0.00
C MET A 113 3.24 -21.39 1.07
N ILE A 114 2.36 -20.42 1.28
CA ILE A 114 1.20 -20.55 2.15
C ILE A 114 -0.04 -20.05 1.45
N VAL A 115 -1.20 -20.45 1.95
CA VAL A 115 -2.48 -19.92 1.47
C VAL A 115 -2.76 -18.62 2.22
N LYS A 116 -3.00 -17.55 1.48
CA LYS A 116 -3.40 -16.25 2.03
C LYS A 116 -4.73 -15.84 1.47
N MET A 117 -5.50 -15.11 2.26
CA MET A 117 -6.72 -14.45 1.79
C MET A 117 -6.33 -13.13 1.15
N VAL A 118 -6.76 -12.92 -0.07
CA VAL A 118 -6.41 -11.73 -0.85
C VAL A 118 -7.65 -11.14 -1.54
N GLY A 119 -7.58 -9.85 -1.81
CA GLY A 119 -8.56 -9.15 -2.62
C GLY A 119 -7.86 -8.24 -3.61
N TYR A 120 -8.64 -7.54 -4.43
CA TYR A 120 -8.09 -6.72 -5.50
C TYR A 120 -8.82 -5.39 -5.59
N TYR A 121 -8.06 -4.34 -5.88
CA TYR A 121 -8.59 -3.04 -6.26
C TYR A 121 -8.15 -2.72 -7.68
N ASN A 122 -9.11 -2.47 -8.57
CA ASN A 122 -8.78 -1.99 -9.91
C ASN A 122 -8.20 -0.58 -9.81
N ILE A 123 -7.21 -0.26 -10.64
CA ILE A 123 -6.55 1.05 -10.61
C ILE A 123 -7.51 2.21 -10.85
N SER A 124 -8.64 1.96 -11.55
CA SER A 124 -9.68 2.97 -11.75
C SER A 124 -10.34 3.45 -10.45
N LEU A 125 -10.25 2.66 -9.38
CA LEU A 125 -10.79 3.01 -8.07
C LEU A 125 -9.81 3.85 -7.24
N GLY A 126 -8.57 3.95 -7.66
CA GLY A 126 -7.54 4.72 -7.00
C GLY A 126 -7.31 6.06 -7.67
N ARG A 127 -6.55 6.89 -6.98
CA ARG A 127 -6.04 8.14 -7.54
C ARG A 127 -4.64 7.90 -8.08
N ASP A 128 -4.41 8.24 -9.33
CA ASP A 128 -3.08 8.20 -9.93
C ASP A 128 -2.27 9.39 -9.41
N ILE A 129 -1.24 9.12 -8.62
CA ILE A 129 -0.38 10.16 -8.03
C ILE A 129 1.00 10.20 -8.68
N THR A 130 1.18 9.54 -9.81
CA THR A 130 2.48 9.44 -10.47
C THR A 130 3.11 10.81 -10.72
N GLU A 131 2.35 11.76 -11.30
CA GLU A 131 2.86 13.09 -11.59
C GLU A 131 3.12 13.91 -10.32
N LEU A 132 2.30 13.74 -9.28
CA LEU A 132 2.51 14.41 -8.01
C LEU A 132 3.84 14.02 -7.38
N LEU A 133 4.32 12.82 -7.65
CA LEU A 133 5.60 12.33 -7.15
C LEU A 133 6.78 12.73 -8.04
N GLY A 134 6.53 13.48 -9.10
CA GLY A 134 7.57 13.89 -10.04
C GLY A 134 8.04 12.77 -10.95
N LEU A 135 7.25 11.71 -11.12
CA LEU A 135 7.56 10.59 -11.99
C LEU A 135 6.91 10.80 -13.35
N SER A 136 7.55 10.31 -14.40
CA SER A 136 6.98 10.28 -15.73
C SER A 136 6.39 8.90 -16.01
N LYS A 137 5.35 8.90 -16.79
CA LYS A 137 4.75 7.65 -17.27
C LYS A 137 5.40 7.18 -18.57
#